data_613495e965f0704dd241535aaae2b8e3
#
_entry.id   613495e965f0704dd241535aaae2b8e3
#
_cell.length_a   1.000
_cell.length_b   1.000
_cell.length_c   1.000
_cell.angle_alpha   90.00
_cell.angle_beta   90.00
_cell.angle_gamma   90.00
#
_symmetry.space_group_name_H-M   'P 1'
#
loop_
_entity.id
_entity.type
_entity.pdbx_description
1 polymer ?
#
loop_
_entity_poly.entity_id
_entity_poly.type
_entity_poly.pdbx_seq_one_letter_code
_entity_poly.pdbx_strand_id
1 'polypeptide(L)'
;TPFQVGLINLALSFIGAKAPEALLEAAESDVTEVRVAAISALGDQIQKSDDHRAKNRVFRALDDCSPDVRAEAVTLIGKSCDAEDVEHMLTKKLIDKDTQVRKNTAMALMKLEAFNSVESIEKAKSTEDDESVQAVFDVAINILSRNL
;
A
#
# COMPACT_ATOMS: atom_id res chain seq x y z
N THR A 1 8.72 -3.02 19.63
CA THR A 1 7.36 -3.10 20.21
C THR A 1 6.40 -2.16 19.48
N PRO A 2 5.09 -2.39 19.49
CA PRO A 2 4.11 -1.47 18.90
C PRO A 2 4.23 -0.03 19.43
N PHE A 3 4.62 0.12 20.69
CA PHE A 3 4.89 1.41 21.31
C PHE A 3 6.10 2.13 20.69
N GLN A 4 7.18 1.39 20.42
CA GLN A 4 8.37 1.95 19.75
C GLN A 4 8.06 2.37 18.31
N VAL A 5 7.29 1.57 17.59
CA VAL A 5 6.83 1.92 16.24
C VAL A 5 5.95 3.17 16.28
N GLY A 6 5.06 3.30 17.24
CA GLY A 6 4.24 4.50 17.45
C GLY A 6 5.07 5.76 17.73
N LEU A 7 6.12 5.66 18.54
CA LEU A 7 7.04 6.78 18.79
C LEU A 7 7.85 7.16 17.56
N ILE A 8 8.33 6.17 16.81
CA ILE A 8 9.06 6.40 15.54
C ILE A 8 8.13 7.09 14.54
N ASN A 9 6.89 6.62 14.38
CA ASN A 9 5.91 7.23 13.51
C ASN A 9 5.62 8.69 13.87
N LEU A 10 5.43 8.96 15.17
CA LEU A 10 5.19 10.32 15.67
C LEU A 10 6.39 11.24 15.40
N ALA A 11 7.59 10.76 15.69
CA ALA A 11 8.82 11.52 15.48
C ALA A 11 9.04 11.82 13.98
N LEU A 12 8.86 10.82 13.12
CA LEU A 12 9.02 10.99 11.66
C LEU A 12 7.96 11.90 11.05
N SER A 13 6.72 11.84 11.54
CA SER A 13 5.65 12.78 11.11
C SER A 13 5.99 14.22 11.49
N PHE A 14 6.61 14.42 12.65
CA PHE A 14 7.03 15.75 13.11
C PHE A 14 8.24 16.28 12.32
N ILE A 15 9.20 15.41 12.01
CA ILE A 15 10.39 15.73 11.21
C ILE A 15 9.99 15.97 9.75
N GLY A 16 9.09 15.18 9.20
CA GLY A 16 8.67 15.25 7.80
C GLY A 16 8.01 16.58 7.42
N ALA A 17 7.34 17.23 8.37
CA ALA A 17 6.79 18.56 8.16
C ALA A 17 7.88 19.65 7.96
N LYS A 18 9.11 19.38 8.45
CA LYS A 18 10.23 20.32 8.43
C LYS A 18 11.41 19.89 7.55
N ALA A 19 11.53 18.59 7.28
CA ALA A 19 12.66 18.01 6.54
C ALA A 19 12.21 16.78 5.71
N PRO A 20 11.58 16.98 4.54
CA PRO A 20 11.15 15.88 3.65
C PRO A 20 12.29 14.93 3.28
N GLU A 21 13.50 15.45 3.14
CA GLU A 21 14.71 14.67 2.83
C GLU A 21 15.00 13.62 3.91
N ALA A 22 14.81 13.95 5.19
CA ALA A 22 15.03 13.01 6.29
C ALA A 22 14.06 11.82 6.24
N LEU A 23 12.83 12.02 5.80
CA LEU A 23 11.88 10.92 5.58
C LEU A 23 12.29 10.03 4.41
N LEU A 24 12.75 10.63 3.31
CA LEU A 24 13.24 9.87 2.15
C LEU A 24 14.45 9.01 2.53
N GLU A 25 15.37 9.55 3.33
CA GLU A 25 16.52 8.80 3.87
C GLU A 25 16.08 7.68 4.82
N ALA A 26 15.17 7.97 5.76
CA ALA A 26 14.63 6.97 6.68
C ALA A 26 13.90 5.82 5.94
N ALA A 27 13.28 6.10 4.81
CA ALA A 27 12.65 5.10 3.96
C ALA A 27 13.65 4.13 3.29
N GLU A 28 14.94 4.43 3.30
CA GLU A 28 16.02 3.54 2.83
C GLU A 28 16.76 2.83 3.99
N SER A 29 16.28 2.96 5.22
CA SER A 29 16.91 2.34 6.41
C SER A 29 16.99 0.81 6.29
N ASP A 30 18.06 0.22 6.84
CA ASP A 30 18.19 -1.23 6.97
C ASP A 30 17.17 -1.82 7.96
N VAL A 31 16.61 -1.00 8.86
CA VAL A 31 15.61 -1.40 9.86
C VAL A 31 14.21 -1.33 9.27
N THR A 32 13.53 -2.47 9.20
CA THR A 32 12.19 -2.58 8.59
C THR A 32 11.18 -1.63 9.22
N GLU A 33 11.14 -1.56 10.56
CA GLU A 33 10.20 -0.71 11.29
C GLU A 33 10.40 0.78 10.98
N VAL A 34 11.64 1.19 10.75
CA VAL A 34 11.96 2.56 10.34
C VAL A 34 11.47 2.81 8.92
N ARG A 35 11.65 1.85 7.99
CA ARG A 35 11.11 1.99 6.63
C ARG A 35 9.59 2.06 6.62
N VAL A 36 8.89 1.19 7.36
CA VAL A 36 7.42 1.23 7.49
C VAL A 36 6.96 2.60 7.99
N ALA A 37 7.57 3.09 9.07
CA ALA A 37 7.23 4.38 9.66
C ALA A 37 7.49 5.55 8.70
N ALA A 38 8.61 5.52 7.96
CA ALA A 38 8.95 6.54 6.98
C ALA A 38 7.98 6.52 5.79
N ILE A 39 7.62 5.34 5.26
CA ILE A 39 6.63 5.19 4.20
C ILE A 39 5.27 5.72 4.64
N SER A 40 4.82 5.40 5.85
CA SER A 40 3.58 5.93 6.42
C SER A 40 3.58 7.45 6.48
N ALA A 41 4.65 8.06 6.98
CA ALA A 41 4.79 9.51 7.05
C ALA A 41 4.87 10.19 5.66
N LEU A 42 5.51 9.54 4.68
CA LEU A 42 5.52 10.02 3.29
C LEU A 42 4.11 9.98 2.67
N GLY A 43 3.26 9.01 3.03
CA GLY A 43 1.86 8.98 2.62
C GLY A 43 1.09 10.23 3.03
N ASP A 44 1.31 10.73 4.24
CA ASP A 44 0.72 11.99 4.70
C ASP A 44 1.22 13.21 3.89
N GLN A 45 2.48 13.17 3.46
CA GLN A 45 3.06 14.22 2.60
C GLN A 45 2.42 14.25 1.20
N ILE A 46 2.15 13.08 0.61
CA ILE A 46 1.49 12.96 -0.70
C ILE A 46 0.12 13.65 -0.67
N GLN A 47 -0.64 13.43 0.40
CA GLN A 47 -1.97 14.03 0.55
C GLN A 47 -1.94 15.54 0.74
N LYS A 48 -0.87 16.08 1.34
CA LYS A 48 -0.78 17.50 1.71
C LYS A 48 -0.09 18.39 0.69
N SER A 49 0.84 17.86 -0.09
CA SER A 49 1.77 18.68 -0.87
C SER A 49 2.03 18.22 -2.29
N ASP A 50 1.42 17.13 -2.77
CA ASP A 50 1.69 16.56 -4.11
C ASP A 50 3.20 16.41 -4.41
N ASP A 51 3.98 15.99 -3.41
CA ASP A 51 5.42 15.79 -3.55
C ASP A 51 5.70 14.53 -4.38
N HIS A 52 6.14 14.73 -5.62
CA HIS A 52 6.48 13.63 -6.53
C HIS A 52 7.56 12.70 -6.00
N ARG A 53 8.49 13.18 -5.18
CA ARG A 53 9.55 12.35 -4.57
C ARG A 53 8.96 11.41 -3.53
N ALA A 54 8.03 11.90 -2.70
CA ALA A 54 7.30 11.10 -1.73
C ALA A 54 6.45 10.04 -2.45
N LYS A 55 5.70 10.42 -3.49
CA LYS A 55 4.90 9.51 -4.32
C LYS A 55 5.77 8.40 -4.94
N ASN A 56 6.86 8.77 -5.58
CA ASN A 56 7.78 7.80 -6.19
C ASN A 56 8.40 6.86 -5.16
N ARG A 57 8.74 7.35 -3.97
CA ARG A 57 9.31 6.51 -2.91
C ARG A 57 8.29 5.49 -2.39
N VAL A 58 7.04 5.89 -2.21
CA VAL A 58 5.95 4.98 -1.83
C VAL A 58 5.71 3.93 -2.92
N PHE A 59 5.74 4.30 -4.19
CA PHE A 59 5.60 3.34 -5.29
C PHE A 59 6.72 2.31 -5.30
N ARG A 60 7.98 2.73 -5.09
CA ARG A 60 9.11 1.79 -4.96
C ARG A 60 8.97 0.84 -3.77
N ALA A 61 8.29 1.25 -2.71
CA ALA A 61 8.05 0.41 -1.55
C ALA A 61 7.11 -0.79 -1.82
N LEU A 62 6.38 -0.80 -2.94
CA LEU A 62 5.63 -1.97 -3.41
C LEU A 62 6.53 -3.19 -3.68
N ASP A 63 7.82 -2.98 -3.92
CA ASP A 63 8.80 -4.03 -4.21
C ASP A 63 9.83 -4.20 -3.09
N ASP A 64 9.55 -3.67 -1.90
CA ASP A 64 10.41 -3.85 -0.73
C ASP A 64 10.57 -5.33 -0.36
N CYS A 65 11.74 -5.70 0.17
CA CYS A 65 11.99 -7.06 0.64
C CYS A 65 11.08 -7.47 1.80
N SER A 66 10.67 -6.52 2.64
CA SER A 66 9.76 -6.75 3.76
C SER A 66 8.29 -6.71 3.32
N PRO A 67 7.48 -7.74 3.66
CA PRO A 67 6.05 -7.71 3.40
C PRO A 67 5.33 -6.58 4.15
N ASP A 68 5.80 -6.19 5.33
CA ASP A 68 5.20 -5.10 6.10
C ASP A 68 5.32 -3.77 5.38
N VAL A 69 6.46 -3.50 4.75
CA VAL A 69 6.67 -2.29 3.93
C VAL A 69 5.81 -2.34 2.67
N ARG A 70 5.73 -3.48 2.00
CA ARG A 70 4.86 -3.64 0.82
C ARG A 70 3.39 -3.45 1.16
N ALA A 71 2.92 -4.03 2.28
CA ALA A 71 1.54 -3.89 2.75
C ALA A 71 1.18 -2.44 3.10
N GLU A 72 2.10 -1.71 3.75
CA GLU A 72 1.92 -0.29 4.05
C GLU A 72 1.84 0.53 2.76
N ALA A 73 2.74 0.30 1.80
CA ALA A 73 2.73 0.98 0.51
C ALA A 73 1.40 0.78 -0.24
N VAL A 74 0.90 -0.46 -0.32
CA VAL A 74 -0.40 -0.77 -0.93
C VAL A 74 -1.52 0.02 -0.26
N THR A 75 -1.55 0.04 1.07
CA THR A 75 -2.58 0.75 1.84
C THR A 75 -2.56 2.25 1.57
N LEU A 76 -1.38 2.84 1.53
CA LEU A 76 -1.21 4.28 1.28
C LEU A 76 -1.61 4.66 -0.15
N ILE A 77 -1.22 3.87 -1.13
CA ILE A 77 -1.59 4.07 -2.54
C ILE A 77 -3.12 4.04 -2.68
N GLY A 78 -3.79 3.08 -2.02
CA GLY A 78 -5.25 3.00 -2.01
C GLY A 78 -5.95 4.17 -1.34
N LYS A 79 -5.24 4.97 -0.53
CA LYS A 79 -5.79 6.17 0.15
C LYS A 79 -5.50 7.47 -0.58
N SER A 80 -4.39 7.54 -1.33
CA SER A 80 -3.77 8.81 -1.71
C SER A 80 -3.65 9.00 -3.22
N CYS A 81 -4.04 8.01 -4.02
CA CYS A 81 -3.90 8.02 -5.47
C CYS A 81 -5.25 7.79 -6.16
N ASP A 82 -5.32 8.12 -7.43
CA ASP A 82 -6.47 7.82 -8.28
C ASP A 82 -6.30 6.44 -8.94
N ALA A 83 -7.42 5.73 -9.14
CA ALA A 83 -7.41 4.37 -9.70
C ALA A 83 -6.69 4.30 -11.06
N GLU A 84 -6.94 5.25 -11.95
CA GLU A 84 -6.36 5.31 -13.29
C GLU A 84 -4.82 5.26 -13.27
N ASP A 85 -4.20 5.89 -12.25
CA ASP A 85 -2.74 5.97 -12.12
C ASP A 85 -2.11 4.69 -11.58
N VAL A 86 -2.83 3.94 -10.73
CA VAL A 86 -2.20 2.91 -9.88
C VAL A 86 -2.79 1.51 -10.01
N GLU A 87 -3.96 1.36 -10.63
CA GLU A 87 -4.66 0.08 -10.76
C GLU A 87 -3.76 -1.03 -11.31
N HIS A 88 -3.03 -0.73 -12.36
CA HIS A 88 -2.14 -1.68 -13.01
C HIS A 88 -0.94 -2.09 -12.12
N MET A 89 -0.46 -1.22 -11.23
CA MET A 89 0.60 -1.56 -10.28
C MET A 89 0.04 -2.43 -9.14
N LEU A 90 -1.15 -2.10 -8.65
CA LEU A 90 -1.79 -2.82 -7.58
C LEU A 90 -2.23 -4.23 -8.01
N THR A 91 -2.77 -4.40 -9.22
CA THR A 91 -3.19 -5.72 -9.69
C THR A 91 -2.06 -6.75 -9.69
N LYS A 92 -0.80 -6.33 -9.87
CA LYS A 92 0.37 -7.20 -9.74
C LYS A 92 0.58 -7.72 -8.31
N LYS A 93 0.11 -7.01 -7.30
CA LYS A 93 0.23 -7.39 -5.89
C LYS A 93 -0.87 -8.33 -5.40
N LEU A 94 -1.88 -8.61 -6.22
CA LEU A 94 -2.88 -9.64 -5.94
C LEU A 94 -2.28 -11.06 -5.84
N ILE A 95 -1.10 -11.27 -6.40
CA ILE A 95 -0.35 -12.53 -6.34
C ILE A 95 0.95 -12.41 -5.54
N ASP A 96 1.07 -11.40 -4.68
CA ASP A 96 2.22 -11.27 -3.78
C ASP A 96 2.38 -12.52 -2.92
N LYS A 97 3.62 -12.88 -2.60
CA LYS A 97 3.92 -14.06 -1.76
C LYS A 97 3.33 -13.98 -0.35
N ASP A 98 3.08 -12.77 0.15
CA ASP A 98 2.54 -12.53 1.48
C ASP A 98 1.02 -12.35 1.45
N THR A 99 0.31 -13.07 2.34
CA THR A 99 -1.15 -13.06 2.43
C THR A 99 -1.72 -11.69 2.79
N GLN A 100 -1.04 -10.94 3.66
CA GLN A 100 -1.50 -9.63 4.07
C GLN A 100 -1.39 -8.61 2.94
N VAL A 101 -0.30 -8.69 2.15
CA VAL A 101 -0.14 -7.85 0.95
C VAL A 101 -1.26 -8.13 -0.05
N ARG A 102 -1.59 -9.40 -0.31
CA ARG A 102 -2.70 -9.75 -1.22
C ARG A 102 -4.05 -9.21 -0.75
N LYS A 103 -4.36 -9.38 0.56
CA LYS A 103 -5.59 -8.84 1.17
C LYS A 103 -5.67 -7.32 1.09
N ASN A 104 -4.60 -6.63 1.49
CA ASN A 104 -4.54 -5.17 1.42
C ASN A 104 -4.69 -4.66 -0.01
N THR A 105 -4.16 -5.40 -0.99
CA THR A 105 -4.30 -5.05 -2.41
C THR A 105 -5.76 -5.08 -2.85
N ALA A 106 -6.49 -6.14 -2.54
CA ALA A 106 -7.92 -6.21 -2.88
C ALA A 106 -8.71 -5.09 -2.18
N MET A 107 -8.41 -4.79 -0.92
CA MET A 107 -9.03 -3.69 -0.19
C MET A 107 -8.71 -2.32 -0.79
N ALA A 108 -7.46 -2.12 -1.24
CA ALA A 108 -7.06 -0.89 -1.91
C ALA A 108 -7.81 -0.70 -3.24
N LEU A 109 -7.92 -1.75 -4.04
CA LEU A 109 -8.67 -1.73 -5.31
C LEU A 109 -10.17 -1.43 -5.09
N MET A 110 -10.78 -2.00 -4.03
CA MET A 110 -12.16 -1.66 -3.66
C MET A 110 -12.30 -0.18 -3.30
N LYS A 111 -11.38 0.34 -2.49
CA LYS A 111 -11.40 1.73 -2.02
C LYS A 111 -11.21 2.74 -3.15
N LEU A 112 -10.42 2.36 -4.15
CA LEU A 112 -10.18 3.15 -5.36
C LEU A 112 -11.33 3.05 -6.37
N GLU A 113 -12.34 2.20 -6.13
CA GLU A 113 -13.38 1.88 -7.11
C GLU A 113 -12.79 1.43 -8.46
N ALA A 114 -11.71 0.63 -8.39
CA ALA A 114 -10.95 0.16 -9.55
C ALA A 114 -11.73 -0.93 -10.32
N PHE A 115 -12.79 -0.53 -11.03
CA PHE A 115 -13.74 -1.45 -11.68
C PHE A 115 -13.10 -2.34 -12.75
N ASN A 116 -12.04 -1.86 -13.42
CA ASN A 116 -11.33 -2.66 -14.43
C ASN A 116 -10.47 -3.77 -13.83
N SER A 117 -10.28 -3.81 -12.50
CA SER A 117 -9.49 -4.85 -11.82
C SER A 117 -10.22 -6.15 -11.56
N VAL A 118 -11.54 -6.23 -11.80
CA VAL A 118 -12.37 -7.42 -11.50
C VAL A 118 -11.78 -8.69 -12.12
N GLU A 119 -11.47 -8.69 -13.41
CA GLU A 119 -10.87 -9.84 -14.09
C GLU A 119 -9.54 -10.27 -13.46
N SER A 120 -8.71 -9.29 -13.05
CA SER A 120 -7.43 -9.57 -12.38
C SER A 120 -7.63 -10.21 -11.01
N ILE A 121 -8.65 -9.78 -10.27
CA ILE A 121 -8.98 -10.37 -8.96
C ILE A 121 -9.54 -11.79 -9.14
N GLU A 122 -10.42 -12.02 -10.10
CA GLU A 122 -10.94 -13.35 -10.41
C GLU A 122 -9.84 -14.32 -10.81
N LYS A 123 -8.89 -13.87 -11.62
CA LYS A 123 -7.72 -14.66 -12.02
C LYS A 123 -6.84 -14.97 -10.80
N ALA A 124 -6.55 -14.00 -9.94
CA ALA A 124 -5.77 -14.23 -8.73
C ALA A 124 -6.50 -15.21 -7.79
N LYS A 125 -7.80 -15.07 -7.62
CA LYS A 125 -8.62 -15.98 -6.82
C LYS A 125 -8.55 -17.43 -7.30
N SER A 126 -8.50 -17.66 -8.61
CA SER A 126 -8.47 -19.02 -9.18
C SER A 126 -7.24 -19.85 -8.76
N THR A 127 -6.19 -19.20 -8.29
CA THR A 127 -4.93 -19.83 -7.82
C THR A 127 -4.64 -19.55 -6.35
N GLU A 128 -5.57 -18.94 -5.61
CA GLU A 128 -5.40 -18.59 -4.21
C GLU A 128 -5.77 -19.79 -3.32
N ASP A 129 -4.85 -20.17 -2.45
CA ASP A 129 -5.03 -21.29 -1.52
C ASP A 129 -5.45 -20.85 -0.10
N ASP A 130 -5.24 -19.59 0.25
CA ASP A 130 -5.60 -19.06 1.57
C ASP A 130 -7.08 -18.64 1.59
N GLU A 131 -7.89 -19.33 2.40
CA GLU A 131 -9.33 -19.08 2.51
C GLU A 131 -9.65 -17.64 2.96
N SER A 132 -8.81 -17.02 3.79
CA SER A 132 -9.01 -15.65 4.23
C SER A 132 -8.77 -14.62 3.12
N VAL A 133 -7.84 -14.92 2.21
CA VAL A 133 -7.60 -14.10 1.01
C VAL A 133 -8.73 -14.31 0.00
N GLN A 134 -9.15 -15.56 -0.23
CA GLN A 134 -10.29 -15.86 -1.11
C GLN A 134 -11.55 -15.11 -0.68
N ALA A 135 -11.84 -15.07 0.63
CA ALA A 135 -12.98 -14.33 1.16
C ALA A 135 -12.92 -12.83 0.86
N VAL A 136 -11.73 -12.22 0.98
CA VAL A 136 -11.54 -10.79 0.63
C VAL A 136 -11.69 -10.57 -0.87
N PHE A 137 -11.17 -11.47 -1.70
CA PHE A 137 -11.33 -11.41 -3.16
C PHE A 137 -12.81 -11.52 -3.57
N ASP A 138 -13.59 -12.39 -2.92
CA ASP A 138 -15.03 -12.51 -3.18
C ASP A 138 -15.77 -11.21 -2.88
N VAL A 139 -15.45 -10.58 -1.76
CA VAL A 139 -16.03 -9.28 -1.40
C VAL A 139 -15.65 -8.22 -2.43
N ALA A 140 -14.38 -8.18 -2.84
CA ALA A 140 -13.90 -7.22 -3.82
C ALA A 140 -14.60 -7.39 -5.18
N ILE A 141 -14.67 -8.62 -5.69
CA ILE A 141 -15.38 -8.94 -6.94
C ILE A 141 -16.84 -8.48 -6.86
N ASN A 142 -17.52 -8.83 -5.77
CA ASN A 142 -18.94 -8.49 -5.58
C ASN A 142 -19.17 -6.97 -5.55
N ILE A 143 -18.32 -6.22 -4.84
CA ILE A 143 -18.43 -4.75 -4.76
C ILE A 143 -18.13 -4.09 -6.10
N LEU A 144 -17.03 -4.48 -6.75
CA LEU A 144 -16.59 -3.84 -7.99
C LEU A 144 -17.47 -4.22 -9.19
N SER A 145 -18.06 -5.42 -9.20
CA SER A 145 -18.96 -5.85 -10.30
C SER A 145 -20.33 -5.20 -10.27
N ARG A 146 -20.79 -4.65 -9.15
CA ARG A 146 -22.11 -4.00 -9.05
C ARG A 146 -22.24 -2.71 -9.82
N ASN A 147 -21.13 -2.13 -10.23
CA ASN A 147 -21.09 -0.84 -10.93
C ASN A 147 -20.68 -0.99 -12.41
N LEU A 148 -20.61 -2.24 -12.90
CA LEU A 148 -20.46 -2.59 -14.32
C LEU A 148 -21.83 -2.84 -14.95
#